data_ba259e896be7d8166908c14ba16a3e99
#
_entry.id   ba259e896be7d8166908c14ba16a3e99
#
_cell.length_a   1.000
_cell.length_b   1.000
_cell.length_c   1.000
_cell.angle_alpha   90.00
_cell.angle_beta   90.00
_cell.angle_gamma   90.00
#
_symmetry.space_group_name_H-M   'P 1'
#
loop_
_entity.id
_entity.type
_entity.pdbx_description
1 polymer ?
#
loop_
_entity_poly.entity_id
_entity_poly.type
_entity_poly.pdbx_seq_one_letter_code
_entity_poly.pdbx_strand_id
1 'polypeptide(L)'
;MYLRILKKDLKRKKTMNIILLMFIILASTFMAVSANNILTVISGTDYYLDKAGIGDYIAVTQGENGNIDNILENCGVDYSCENVTYSDKENVKVNGGKFESGRNNMIILMPMKEAKLTCFGIDNEPIKSLKKGELYITGGSKSTNAHIGDEVKIDHNGSTAEMKVVGNCKDALLGSDFMGNIRFIINDEDYRAFENNELLSTSYCGRIYYITTDDTSSVESALQDAEGMLLNCDRSVIKMCYVMEMIVAAILLIFSVCLIIIAFIVLRFTISFTLSDELREIGVMKAIGISDRKIRGLYTVKYFALSVIGAVTGFAFSIPFGKLMLNIVSEKMMLGSGMGILTNIISCVLVMAIVLAFSYSCTRKVKKSSPLDAIRSGQTGERFKKKSPLHLSKSRLSPCSFTALNDVLSSPKRFAALIATFAISLCLVLTLAVTADTLQSDTLITAFGTTKSDLYFANTAKFMECMSENGREKLINLLAETEDILSENGMPSKCHVEV
;
A
#
# COMPACT_ATOMS: atom_id res chain seq x y z
N MET A 1 43.38 -17.68 14.80
CA MET A 1 42.91 -19.08 14.77
C MET A 1 41.49 -19.19 14.26
N TYR A 2 40.50 -18.50 14.84
CA TYR A 2 39.08 -18.57 14.45
C TYR A 2 38.82 -18.23 12.99
N LEU A 3 39.42 -17.18 12.42
CA LEU A 3 39.25 -16.79 11.00
C LEU A 3 39.73 -17.85 10.00
N ARG A 4 40.83 -18.58 10.29
CA ARG A 4 41.32 -19.65 9.40
C ARG A 4 40.39 -20.85 9.42
N ILE A 5 39.86 -21.21 10.60
CA ILE A 5 38.89 -22.30 10.75
C ILE A 5 37.57 -21.90 10.06
N LEU A 6 37.10 -20.69 10.26
CA LEU A 6 35.90 -20.14 9.64
C LEU A 6 36.00 -20.20 8.11
N LYS A 7 37.11 -19.74 7.52
CA LYS A 7 37.32 -19.77 6.05
C LYS A 7 37.28 -21.19 5.49
N LYS A 8 37.88 -22.18 6.19
CA LYS A 8 37.86 -23.61 5.78
C LYS A 8 36.45 -24.20 5.90
N ASP A 9 35.71 -23.91 6.98
CA ASP A 9 34.36 -24.41 7.21
C ASP A 9 33.36 -23.82 6.23
N LEU A 10 33.43 -22.50 5.97
CA LEU A 10 32.61 -21.85 4.94
C LEU A 10 32.82 -22.47 3.55
N LYS A 11 34.06 -22.85 3.22
CA LYS A 11 34.38 -23.44 1.93
C LYS A 11 33.96 -24.93 1.81
N ARG A 12 33.99 -25.68 2.92
CA ARG A 12 33.63 -27.10 2.97
C ARG A 12 32.11 -27.32 2.83
N LYS A 13 31.29 -26.49 3.48
CA LYS A 13 29.81 -26.57 3.46
C LYS A 13 29.20 -25.40 2.70
N LYS A 14 29.72 -25.13 1.51
CA LYS A 14 29.37 -23.93 0.71
C LYS A 14 27.87 -23.79 0.49
N THR A 15 27.20 -24.86 0.05
CA THR A 15 25.75 -24.83 -0.25
C THR A 15 24.89 -24.47 0.96
N MET A 16 25.16 -25.10 2.13
CA MET A 16 24.41 -24.84 3.34
C MET A 16 24.62 -23.41 3.85
N ASN A 17 25.85 -22.90 3.77
CA ASN A 17 26.17 -21.54 4.18
C ASN A 17 25.56 -20.49 3.24
N ILE A 18 25.48 -20.78 1.92
CA ILE A 18 24.81 -19.92 0.93
C ILE A 18 23.31 -19.87 1.21
N ILE A 19 22.66 -21.02 1.44
CA ILE A 19 21.24 -21.08 1.77
C ILE A 19 20.94 -20.23 3.02
N LEU A 20 21.73 -20.41 4.08
CA LEU A 20 21.60 -19.67 5.31
C LEU A 20 21.80 -18.17 5.08
N LEU A 21 22.81 -17.78 4.31
CA LEU A 21 23.06 -16.38 3.95
C LEU A 21 21.89 -15.77 3.17
N MET A 22 21.33 -16.50 2.20
CA MET A 22 20.16 -16.04 1.45
C MET A 22 18.95 -15.76 2.37
N PHE A 23 18.68 -16.65 3.33
CA PHE A 23 17.60 -16.41 4.29
C PHE A 23 17.86 -15.23 5.21
N ILE A 24 19.10 -14.98 5.61
CA ILE A 24 19.46 -13.80 6.40
C ILE A 24 19.27 -12.52 5.56
N ILE A 25 19.70 -12.53 4.30
CA ILE A 25 19.49 -11.40 3.37
C ILE A 25 18.00 -11.11 3.22
N LEU A 26 17.19 -12.14 2.92
CA LEU A 26 15.74 -11.99 2.78
C LEU A 26 15.09 -11.44 4.06
N ALA A 27 15.42 -12.05 5.22
CA ALA A 27 14.90 -11.58 6.51
C ALA A 27 15.28 -10.11 6.79
N SER A 28 16.50 -9.71 6.49
CA SER A 28 16.97 -8.34 6.69
C SER A 28 16.30 -7.37 5.73
N THR A 29 16.15 -7.76 4.45
CA THR A 29 15.48 -6.94 3.44
C THR A 29 14.01 -6.72 3.82
N PHE A 30 13.27 -7.79 4.08
CA PHE A 30 11.84 -7.68 4.42
C PHE A 30 11.60 -6.95 5.74
N MET A 31 12.43 -7.20 6.75
CA MET A 31 12.30 -6.50 8.04
C MET A 31 12.51 -5.00 7.91
N ALA A 32 13.53 -4.59 7.14
CA ALA A 32 13.82 -3.19 6.89
C ALA A 32 12.69 -2.51 6.09
N VAL A 33 12.23 -3.15 5.01
CA VAL A 33 11.13 -2.63 4.19
C VAL A 33 9.83 -2.54 4.98
N SER A 34 9.47 -3.58 5.74
CA SER A 34 8.23 -3.60 6.51
C SER A 34 8.20 -2.54 7.60
N ALA A 35 9.28 -2.40 8.36
CA ALA A 35 9.37 -1.40 9.41
C ALA A 35 9.29 0.03 8.84
N ASN A 36 9.93 0.26 7.69
CA ASN A 36 9.84 1.54 7.00
C ASN A 36 8.43 1.80 6.47
N ASN A 37 7.80 0.81 5.83
CA ASN A 37 6.46 0.95 5.26
C ASN A 37 5.41 1.21 6.34
N ILE A 38 5.49 0.53 7.51
CA ILE A 38 4.59 0.78 8.64
C ILE A 38 4.63 2.25 9.05
N LEU A 39 5.82 2.78 9.29
CA LEU A 39 5.98 4.17 9.73
C LEU A 39 5.53 5.15 8.65
N THR A 40 5.89 4.89 7.40
CA THR A 40 5.55 5.74 6.26
C THR A 40 4.04 5.80 6.02
N VAL A 41 3.32 4.68 6.19
CA VAL A 41 1.88 4.62 5.95
C VAL A 41 1.08 5.22 7.10
N ILE A 42 1.43 4.90 8.36
CA ILE A 42 0.69 5.41 9.52
C ILE A 42 0.80 6.94 9.64
N SER A 43 1.98 7.50 9.38
CA SER A 43 2.20 8.95 9.48
C SER A 43 2.10 9.69 8.14
N GLY A 44 2.04 8.96 7.03
CA GLY A 44 2.15 9.53 5.68
C GLY A 44 0.98 10.41 5.31
N THR A 45 -0.24 10.00 5.62
CA THR A 45 -1.44 10.77 5.27
C THR A 45 -1.48 12.09 6.02
N ASP A 46 -1.27 12.09 7.33
CA ASP A 46 -1.23 13.34 8.12
C ASP A 46 -0.12 14.28 7.64
N TYR A 47 1.07 13.73 7.44
CA TYR A 47 2.20 14.49 6.92
C TYR A 47 1.88 15.12 5.55
N TYR A 48 1.21 14.38 4.68
CA TYR A 48 0.85 14.86 3.35
C TYR A 48 -0.18 15.99 3.41
N LEU A 49 -1.25 15.81 4.20
CA LEU A 49 -2.29 16.81 4.38
C LEU A 49 -1.73 18.09 5.01
N ASP A 50 -0.84 17.98 6.01
CA ASP A 50 -0.17 19.12 6.61
C ASP A 50 0.74 19.86 5.63
N LYS A 51 1.52 19.12 4.83
CA LYS A 51 2.42 19.70 3.83
C LYS A 51 1.68 20.37 2.68
N ALA A 52 0.53 19.84 2.31
CA ALA A 52 -0.32 20.43 1.30
C ALA A 52 -1.03 21.71 1.80
N GLY A 53 -1.17 21.86 3.12
CA GLY A 53 -1.87 23.00 3.73
C GLY A 53 -3.38 22.84 3.72
N ILE A 54 -3.88 21.59 3.76
CA ILE A 54 -5.32 21.34 3.87
C ILE A 54 -5.77 21.76 5.28
N GLY A 55 -6.87 22.52 5.36
CA GLY A 55 -7.44 22.97 6.62
C GLY A 55 -8.05 21.83 7.44
N ASP A 56 -8.66 22.19 8.58
CA ASP A 56 -9.37 21.25 9.45
C ASP A 56 -10.77 20.95 8.93
N TYR A 57 -11.33 21.89 8.16
CA TYR A 57 -12.62 21.76 7.49
C TYR A 57 -12.55 22.29 6.06
N ILE A 58 -13.25 21.65 5.14
CA ILE A 58 -13.28 21.97 3.71
C ILE A 58 -14.71 22.18 3.28
N ALA A 59 -14.96 23.24 2.50
CA ALA A 59 -16.23 23.50 1.87
C ALA A 59 -16.03 23.77 0.37
N VAL A 60 -16.81 23.12 -0.46
CA VAL A 60 -16.80 23.26 -1.92
C VAL A 60 -18.15 23.77 -2.37
N THR A 61 -18.17 24.82 -3.17
CA THR A 61 -19.40 25.51 -3.58
C THR A 61 -19.53 25.57 -5.09
N GLN A 62 -20.75 25.81 -5.56
CA GLN A 62 -21.06 26.10 -6.96
C GLN A 62 -21.88 27.38 -7.05
N GLY A 63 -21.61 28.19 -8.06
CA GLY A 63 -22.25 29.46 -8.30
C GLY A 63 -21.63 30.64 -7.52
N GLU A 64 -22.19 31.82 -7.71
CA GLU A 64 -21.79 33.04 -6.97
C GLU A 64 -22.34 32.98 -5.54
N ASN A 65 -21.52 32.57 -4.59
CA ASN A 65 -21.93 32.44 -3.18
C ASN A 65 -21.30 33.53 -2.30
N GLY A 66 -21.86 34.75 -2.34
CA GLY A 66 -21.44 35.82 -1.44
C GLY A 66 -21.75 35.62 0.04
N ASN A 67 -22.49 34.57 0.41
CA ASN A 67 -22.96 34.39 1.78
C ASN A 67 -21.97 33.55 2.64
N ILE A 68 -21.16 32.70 2.03
CA ILE A 68 -20.24 31.81 2.77
C ILE A 68 -19.13 32.60 3.45
N ASP A 69 -18.56 33.59 2.77
CA ASP A 69 -17.54 34.47 3.36
C ASP A 69 -18.07 35.15 4.63
N ASN A 70 -19.29 35.68 4.59
CA ASN A 70 -19.93 36.29 5.75
C ASN A 70 -20.19 35.28 6.88
N ILE A 71 -20.60 34.07 6.56
CA ILE A 71 -20.82 33.01 7.56
C ILE A 71 -19.50 32.68 8.27
N LEU A 72 -18.41 32.48 7.52
CA LEU A 72 -17.10 32.14 8.07
C LEU A 72 -16.50 33.29 8.89
N GLU A 73 -16.65 34.53 8.44
CA GLU A 73 -16.27 35.74 9.20
C GLU A 73 -17.05 35.85 10.53
N ASN A 74 -18.34 35.54 10.53
CA ASN A 74 -19.15 35.52 11.75
C ASN A 74 -18.75 34.39 12.71
N CYS A 75 -18.26 33.27 12.20
CA CYS A 75 -17.70 32.19 13.01
C CYS A 75 -16.33 32.56 13.59
N GLY A 76 -15.66 33.60 13.08
CA GLY A 76 -14.35 34.05 13.54
C GLY A 76 -13.24 33.06 13.25
N VAL A 77 -13.34 32.30 12.16
CA VAL A 77 -12.37 31.28 11.75
C VAL A 77 -11.46 31.81 10.64
N ASP A 78 -10.22 31.33 10.65
CA ASP A 78 -9.27 31.60 9.57
C ASP A 78 -9.55 30.69 8.38
N TYR A 79 -9.68 31.29 7.18
CA TYR A 79 -9.88 30.51 5.96
C TYR A 79 -9.11 31.08 4.77
N SER A 80 -8.90 30.23 3.79
CA SER A 80 -8.45 30.60 2.46
C SER A 80 -9.35 29.96 1.41
N CYS A 81 -9.52 30.60 0.24
CA CYS A 81 -10.35 30.06 -0.81
C CYS A 81 -9.65 30.09 -2.18
N GLU A 82 -10.00 29.15 -3.02
CA GLU A 82 -9.61 29.01 -4.43
C GLU A 82 -10.82 29.20 -5.33
N ASN A 83 -10.70 30.02 -6.37
CA ASN A 83 -11.73 30.10 -7.40
C ASN A 83 -11.50 28.99 -8.43
N VAL A 84 -12.56 28.33 -8.82
CA VAL A 84 -12.52 27.22 -9.76
C VAL A 84 -13.66 27.30 -10.78
N THR A 85 -13.47 26.68 -11.94
CA THR A 85 -14.53 26.48 -12.94
C THR A 85 -14.77 24.99 -13.11
N TYR A 86 -16.03 24.58 -13.02
CA TYR A 86 -16.45 23.20 -13.23
C TYR A 86 -16.67 22.92 -14.72
N SER A 87 -16.28 21.75 -15.16
CA SER A 87 -16.51 21.27 -16.52
C SER A 87 -16.75 19.76 -16.52
N ASP A 88 -17.46 19.26 -17.53
CA ASP A 88 -17.66 17.84 -17.72
C ASP A 88 -16.54 17.25 -18.58
N LYS A 89 -16.26 15.97 -18.39
CA LYS A 89 -15.26 15.25 -19.20
C LYS A 89 -15.57 15.25 -20.71
N GLU A 90 -16.85 15.42 -21.06
CA GLU A 90 -17.32 15.48 -22.46
C GLU A 90 -16.81 16.72 -23.20
N ASN A 91 -16.53 17.80 -22.45
CA ASN A 91 -15.94 19.04 -22.95
C ASN A 91 -14.42 18.94 -23.17
N VAL A 92 -13.82 17.80 -22.85
CA VAL A 92 -12.36 17.61 -22.91
C VAL A 92 -12.00 16.57 -23.98
N LYS A 93 -11.01 16.89 -24.80
CA LYS A 93 -10.45 16.00 -25.81
C LYS A 93 -8.96 15.85 -25.60
N VAL A 94 -8.44 14.62 -25.78
CA VAL A 94 -7.01 14.29 -25.69
C VAL A 94 -6.54 13.83 -27.06
N ASN A 95 -5.57 14.50 -27.67
CA ASN A 95 -5.09 14.21 -29.02
C ASN A 95 -6.21 14.09 -30.07
N GLY A 96 -7.28 14.87 -29.91
CA GLY A 96 -8.47 14.84 -30.75
C GLY A 96 -9.48 13.72 -30.45
N GLY A 97 -9.15 12.78 -29.56
CA GLY A 97 -10.04 11.73 -29.05
C GLY A 97 -10.79 12.15 -27.78
N LYS A 98 -11.69 11.28 -27.30
CA LYS A 98 -12.39 11.51 -26.03
C LYS A 98 -11.43 11.43 -24.84
N PHE A 99 -11.68 12.26 -23.83
CA PHE A 99 -11.05 12.11 -22.55
C PHE A 99 -11.70 10.95 -21.76
N GLU A 100 -10.89 10.03 -21.30
CA GLU A 100 -11.34 8.87 -20.53
C GLU A 100 -10.68 8.90 -19.15
N SER A 101 -11.48 8.65 -18.13
CA SER A 101 -11.04 8.57 -16.76
C SER A 101 -11.83 7.47 -16.04
N GLY A 102 -11.16 6.70 -15.20
CA GLY A 102 -11.81 5.79 -14.25
C GLY A 102 -12.50 6.48 -13.09
N ARG A 103 -12.43 7.82 -13.04
CA ARG A 103 -13.04 8.67 -12.02
C ARG A 103 -14.35 9.26 -12.52
N ASN A 104 -15.00 10.02 -11.65
CA ASN A 104 -16.24 10.74 -11.93
C ASN A 104 -16.08 11.72 -13.13
N ASN A 105 -17.15 12.29 -13.56
CA ASN A 105 -17.23 13.08 -14.79
C ASN A 105 -16.81 14.53 -14.62
N MET A 106 -16.75 15.04 -13.37
CA MET A 106 -16.50 16.46 -13.11
C MET A 106 -15.01 16.77 -13.14
N ILE A 107 -14.65 17.76 -13.92
CA ILE A 107 -13.31 18.34 -14.03
C ILE A 107 -13.34 19.71 -13.40
N ILE A 108 -12.37 19.98 -12.55
CA ILE A 108 -12.20 21.26 -11.85
C ILE A 108 -11.02 21.99 -12.47
N LEU A 109 -11.29 23.06 -13.19
CA LEU A 109 -10.27 23.93 -13.75
C LEU A 109 -9.85 24.97 -12.72
N MET A 110 -8.56 25.04 -12.45
CA MET A 110 -8.01 25.96 -11.45
C MET A 110 -6.80 26.71 -12.01
N PRO A 111 -6.79 28.05 -11.94
CA PRO A 111 -5.62 28.83 -12.31
C PRO A 111 -4.53 28.68 -11.24
N MET A 112 -3.29 28.58 -11.68
CA MET A 112 -2.14 28.34 -10.80
C MET A 112 -1.97 29.40 -9.71
N LYS A 113 -2.30 30.65 -9.96
CA LYS A 113 -2.17 31.73 -8.98
C LYS A 113 -3.19 31.67 -7.85
N GLU A 114 -4.36 31.12 -8.13
CA GLU A 114 -5.41 30.95 -7.12
C GLU A 114 -5.14 29.77 -6.17
N ALA A 115 -4.21 28.87 -6.53
CA ALA A 115 -3.90 27.70 -5.73
C ALA A 115 -3.48 28.08 -4.31
N LYS A 116 -4.29 27.74 -3.34
CA LYS A 116 -3.98 27.85 -1.89
C LYS A 116 -3.41 26.54 -1.36
N LEU A 117 -3.87 25.43 -1.92
CA LEU A 117 -3.33 24.12 -1.63
C LEU A 117 -2.02 23.90 -2.39
N THR A 118 -1.00 23.43 -1.69
CA THR A 118 0.26 23.08 -2.33
C THR A 118 0.12 21.74 -3.07
N CYS A 119 0.13 21.79 -4.40
CA CYS A 119 0.21 20.60 -5.24
C CYS A 119 1.65 20.20 -5.48
N PHE A 120 1.94 18.90 -5.44
CA PHE A 120 3.30 18.37 -5.60
C PHE A 120 3.41 17.57 -6.90
N GLY A 121 4.56 17.68 -7.56
CA GLY A 121 4.92 16.80 -8.67
C GLY A 121 5.15 15.35 -8.21
N ILE A 122 5.37 14.47 -9.17
CA ILE A 122 5.72 13.05 -8.89
C ILE A 122 7.03 12.96 -8.08
N ASP A 123 7.93 13.92 -8.24
CA ASP A 123 9.21 14.07 -7.52
C ASP A 123 9.07 14.58 -6.08
N ASN A 124 7.85 14.85 -5.61
CA ASN A 124 7.52 15.49 -4.33
C ASN A 124 7.95 16.96 -4.19
N GLU A 125 8.32 17.61 -5.28
CA GLU A 125 8.60 19.05 -5.26
C GLU A 125 7.31 19.85 -5.50
N PRO A 126 7.13 20.99 -4.81
CA PRO A 126 5.97 21.85 -5.00
C PRO A 126 5.94 22.41 -6.43
N ILE A 127 4.80 22.35 -7.08
CA ILE A 127 4.56 23.00 -8.37
C ILE A 127 4.39 24.50 -8.11
N LYS A 128 5.32 25.33 -8.58
CA LYS A 128 5.35 26.77 -8.29
C LYS A 128 4.97 27.66 -9.47
N SER A 129 5.06 27.17 -10.67
CA SER A 129 4.78 27.94 -11.88
C SER A 129 4.39 27.04 -13.05
N LEU A 130 3.58 27.55 -13.92
CA LEU A 130 3.11 26.91 -15.13
C LEU A 130 3.19 27.92 -16.28
N LYS A 131 3.67 27.51 -17.43
CA LYS A 131 3.71 28.37 -18.62
C LYS A 131 2.37 28.31 -19.34
N LYS A 132 2.12 29.32 -20.17
CA LYS A 132 0.97 29.32 -21.06
C LYS A 132 0.98 28.08 -21.96
N GLY A 133 -0.17 27.45 -22.10
CA GLY A 133 -0.31 26.20 -22.88
C GLY A 133 0.20 24.96 -22.15
N GLU A 134 0.48 25.02 -20.87
CA GLU A 134 0.87 23.86 -20.05
C GLU A 134 -0.23 23.47 -19.06
N LEU A 135 -0.36 22.20 -18.75
CA LEU A 135 -1.39 21.62 -17.89
C LEU A 135 -0.78 20.57 -16.97
N TYR A 136 -1.13 20.63 -15.66
CA TYR A 136 -1.01 19.51 -14.74
C TYR A 136 -2.36 18.87 -14.47
N ILE A 137 -2.38 17.54 -14.39
CA ILE A 137 -3.58 16.74 -14.10
C ILE A 137 -3.41 16.05 -12.75
N THR A 138 -4.43 16.12 -11.88
CA THR A 138 -4.39 15.41 -10.60
C THR A 138 -4.54 13.90 -10.76
N GLY A 139 -3.87 13.15 -9.89
CA GLY A 139 -3.93 11.71 -9.81
C GLY A 139 -2.71 10.99 -10.38
N GLY A 140 -2.74 9.68 -10.31
CA GLY A 140 -1.67 8.82 -10.82
C GLY A 140 -1.67 8.75 -12.36
N SER A 141 -0.55 8.33 -12.92
CA SER A 141 -0.33 8.19 -14.37
C SER A 141 -1.33 7.25 -15.09
N LYS A 142 -2.04 6.41 -14.34
CA LYS A 142 -3.04 5.46 -14.85
C LYS A 142 -4.49 5.89 -14.58
N SER A 143 -4.71 7.04 -13.97
CA SER A 143 -6.06 7.51 -13.63
C SER A 143 -6.83 8.04 -14.83
N THR A 144 -6.14 8.46 -15.89
CA THR A 144 -6.72 9.00 -17.12
C THR A 144 -5.98 8.48 -18.34
N ASN A 145 -6.57 8.68 -19.54
CA ASN A 145 -5.92 8.41 -20.81
C ASN A 145 -5.02 9.57 -21.30
N ALA A 146 -4.90 10.65 -20.52
CA ALA A 146 -4.02 11.77 -20.83
C ALA A 146 -2.64 11.56 -20.19
N HIS A 147 -1.61 11.48 -20.99
CA HIS A 147 -0.23 11.24 -20.59
C HIS A 147 0.66 12.46 -20.81
N ILE A 148 1.80 12.48 -20.15
CA ILE A 148 2.78 13.56 -20.32
C ILE A 148 3.16 13.70 -21.79
N GLY A 149 2.98 14.89 -22.33
CA GLY A 149 3.26 15.22 -23.73
C GLY A 149 2.02 15.28 -24.61
N ASP A 150 0.87 14.76 -24.16
CA ASP A 150 -0.38 14.80 -24.91
C ASP A 150 -0.97 16.22 -24.97
N GLU A 151 -1.70 16.49 -26.06
CA GLU A 151 -2.46 17.73 -26.27
C GLU A 151 -3.88 17.54 -25.71
N VAL A 152 -4.26 18.43 -24.80
CA VAL A 152 -5.59 18.49 -24.21
C VAL A 152 -6.29 19.75 -24.68
N LYS A 153 -7.44 19.57 -25.31
CA LYS A 153 -8.35 20.66 -25.69
C LYS A 153 -9.58 20.63 -24.80
N ILE A 154 -9.88 21.76 -24.19
CA ILE A 154 -11.11 21.98 -23.43
C ILE A 154 -11.98 22.92 -24.26
N ASP A 155 -13.22 22.54 -24.49
CA ASP A 155 -14.21 23.35 -25.19
C ASP A 155 -15.51 23.34 -24.35
N HIS A 156 -15.71 24.39 -23.59
CA HIS A 156 -16.86 24.51 -22.71
C HIS A 156 -17.63 25.79 -23.02
N ASN A 157 -18.83 25.64 -23.55
CA ASN A 157 -19.74 26.75 -23.89
C ASN A 157 -19.08 27.85 -24.77
N GLY A 158 -18.25 27.43 -25.75
CA GLY A 158 -17.56 28.34 -26.65
C GLY A 158 -16.24 28.92 -26.14
N SER A 159 -15.91 28.69 -24.87
CA SER A 159 -14.57 28.97 -24.34
C SER A 159 -13.65 27.79 -24.61
N THR A 160 -12.56 28.05 -25.33
CA THR A 160 -11.62 26.99 -25.73
C THR A 160 -10.21 27.29 -25.22
N ALA A 161 -9.54 26.24 -24.73
CA ALA A 161 -8.12 26.27 -24.43
C ALA A 161 -7.47 24.97 -24.93
N GLU A 162 -6.28 25.11 -25.53
CA GLU A 162 -5.46 24.00 -26.00
C GLU A 162 -4.15 24.02 -25.20
N MET A 163 -3.87 22.90 -24.52
CA MET A 163 -2.76 22.82 -23.57
C MET A 163 -2.06 21.49 -23.70
N LYS A 164 -0.81 21.44 -23.29
CA LYS A 164 0.00 20.22 -23.26
C LYS A 164 0.17 19.73 -21.82
N VAL A 165 -0.06 18.44 -21.61
CA VAL A 165 0.15 17.81 -20.31
C VAL A 165 1.66 17.78 -20.01
N VAL A 166 2.09 18.49 -18.98
CA VAL A 166 3.49 18.52 -18.53
C VAL A 166 3.77 17.59 -17.36
N GLY A 167 2.73 17.15 -16.64
CA GLY A 167 2.86 16.20 -15.56
C GLY A 167 1.57 15.85 -14.86
N ASN A 168 1.68 14.84 -14.00
CA ASN A 168 0.66 14.54 -13.01
C ASN A 168 1.04 15.21 -11.69
N CYS A 169 0.05 15.65 -10.95
CA CYS A 169 0.26 16.25 -9.64
C CYS A 169 -0.46 15.49 -8.52
N LYS A 170 0.16 15.53 -7.35
CA LYS A 170 -0.41 15.06 -6.11
C LYS A 170 -1.19 16.20 -5.48
N ASP A 171 -2.48 16.03 -5.40
CA ASP A 171 -3.44 16.97 -4.80
C ASP A 171 -4.01 16.33 -3.55
N ALA A 172 -3.88 16.98 -2.42
CA ALA A 172 -4.32 16.41 -1.15
C ALA A 172 -5.85 16.33 -1.02
N LEU A 173 -6.59 17.15 -1.74
CA LEU A 173 -8.06 17.12 -1.77
C LEU A 173 -8.57 16.12 -2.82
N LEU A 174 -8.09 16.21 -4.07
CA LEU A 174 -8.64 15.49 -5.21
C LEU A 174 -7.72 14.36 -5.75
N GLY A 175 -6.57 14.14 -5.11
CA GLY A 175 -5.59 13.15 -5.57
C GLY A 175 -6.00 11.69 -5.36
N SER A 176 -6.88 11.41 -4.40
CA SER A 176 -7.42 10.07 -4.15
C SER A 176 -8.41 9.67 -5.24
N ASP A 177 -8.38 8.39 -5.63
CA ASP A 177 -9.36 7.84 -6.59
C ASP A 177 -10.78 7.83 -6.01
N PHE A 178 -10.93 7.86 -4.68
CA PHE A 178 -12.23 7.85 -4.01
C PHE A 178 -12.98 9.18 -4.15
N MET A 179 -12.27 10.32 -4.20
CA MET A 179 -12.91 11.63 -4.40
C MET A 179 -13.54 11.81 -5.78
N GLY A 180 -13.13 11.00 -6.75
CA GLY A 180 -13.77 10.92 -8.05
C GLY A 180 -13.53 12.08 -9.01
N ASN A 181 -13.31 13.30 -8.55
CA ASN A 181 -13.12 14.49 -9.38
C ASN A 181 -11.66 14.65 -9.80
N ILE A 182 -11.43 15.36 -10.90
CA ILE A 182 -10.10 15.60 -11.45
C ILE A 182 -9.88 17.10 -11.51
N ARG A 183 -8.78 17.57 -10.90
CA ARG A 183 -8.35 18.97 -11.03
C ARG A 183 -7.38 19.10 -12.18
N PHE A 184 -7.62 20.09 -13.04
CA PHE A 184 -6.70 20.56 -14.04
C PHE A 184 -6.12 21.89 -13.56
N ILE A 185 -4.82 21.89 -13.30
CA ILE A 185 -4.10 23.13 -12.94
C ILE A 185 -3.57 23.73 -14.23
N ILE A 186 -4.02 24.93 -14.54
CA ILE A 186 -3.72 25.60 -15.79
C ILE A 186 -3.06 26.96 -15.56
N ASN A 187 -2.42 27.50 -16.58
CA ASN A 187 -1.86 28.85 -16.51
C ASN A 187 -2.96 29.90 -16.44
N ASP A 188 -2.71 31.00 -15.72
CA ASP A 188 -3.68 32.08 -15.51
C ASP A 188 -4.13 32.74 -16.82
N GLU A 189 -3.27 32.80 -17.84
CA GLU A 189 -3.64 33.38 -19.14
C GLU A 189 -4.61 32.47 -19.91
N ASP A 190 -4.43 31.16 -19.82
CA ASP A 190 -5.30 30.16 -20.44
C ASP A 190 -6.65 30.11 -19.70
N TYR A 191 -6.64 30.31 -18.38
CA TYR A 191 -7.87 30.34 -17.55
C TYR A 191 -8.78 31.50 -17.87
N ARG A 192 -8.25 32.66 -18.29
CA ARG A 192 -9.04 33.85 -18.65
C ARG A 192 -10.09 33.57 -19.72
N ALA A 193 -9.88 32.60 -20.59
CA ALA A 193 -10.87 32.22 -21.61
C ALA A 193 -12.17 31.70 -20.95
N PHE A 194 -12.07 31.07 -19.79
CA PHE A 194 -13.20 30.54 -19.02
C PHE A 194 -13.78 31.60 -18.07
N GLU A 195 -12.94 32.38 -17.42
CA GLU A 195 -13.35 33.47 -16.50
C GLU A 195 -14.17 34.56 -17.21
N ASN A 196 -13.80 34.93 -18.44
CA ASN A 196 -14.48 35.94 -19.22
C ASN A 196 -15.82 35.51 -19.85
N ASN A 197 -16.19 34.21 -19.70
CA ASN A 197 -17.45 33.69 -20.19
C ASN A 197 -18.54 33.86 -19.12
N GLU A 198 -19.56 34.67 -19.41
CA GLU A 198 -20.63 35.01 -18.46
C GLU A 198 -21.35 33.77 -17.91
N LEU A 199 -21.59 32.74 -18.75
CA LEU A 199 -22.25 31.52 -18.32
C LEU A 199 -21.35 30.68 -17.40
N LEU A 200 -20.06 30.64 -17.71
CA LEU A 200 -19.11 29.87 -16.88
C LEU A 200 -18.82 30.55 -15.56
N SER A 201 -18.75 31.88 -15.56
CA SER A 201 -18.49 32.66 -14.34
C SER A 201 -19.69 32.76 -13.38
N THR A 202 -20.91 32.45 -13.85
CA THR A 202 -22.12 32.48 -12.99
C THR A 202 -22.59 31.07 -12.59
N SER A 203 -22.69 30.13 -13.54
CA SER A 203 -23.32 28.83 -13.30
C SER A 203 -22.32 27.70 -13.08
N TYR A 204 -21.14 27.79 -13.70
CA TYR A 204 -20.11 26.77 -13.62
C TYR A 204 -18.90 27.20 -12.80
N CYS A 205 -18.95 28.35 -12.16
CA CYS A 205 -17.94 28.78 -11.19
C CYS A 205 -18.20 28.16 -9.83
N GLY A 206 -17.19 28.21 -8.98
CA GLY A 206 -17.29 27.81 -7.59
C GLY A 206 -16.05 28.20 -6.80
N ARG A 207 -16.09 27.91 -5.52
CA ARG A 207 -14.99 28.16 -4.60
C ARG A 207 -14.72 26.93 -3.75
N ILE A 208 -13.46 26.71 -3.46
CA ILE A 208 -13.01 25.69 -2.50
C ILE A 208 -12.42 26.45 -1.31
N TYR A 209 -13.02 26.25 -0.14
CA TYR A 209 -12.61 26.87 1.10
C TYR A 209 -11.81 25.87 1.94
N TYR A 210 -10.68 26.31 2.46
CA TYR A 210 -9.85 25.61 3.42
C TYR A 210 -9.88 26.38 4.73
N ILE A 211 -10.53 25.81 5.73
CA ILE A 211 -10.88 26.47 6.99
C ILE A 211 -10.02 25.86 8.09
N THR A 212 -9.38 26.71 8.89
CA THR A 212 -8.61 26.30 10.06
C THR A 212 -9.38 26.62 11.32
N THR A 213 -9.71 25.61 12.11
CA THR A 213 -10.50 25.76 13.33
C THR A 213 -10.28 24.61 14.30
N ASP A 214 -10.34 24.90 15.60
CA ASP A 214 -10.36 23.87 16.64
C ASP A 214 -11.78 23.28 16.86
N ASP A 215 -12.83 23.94 16.34
CA ASP A 215 -14.23 23.51 16.47
C ASP A 215 -14.90 23.37 15.10
N THR A 216 -14.72 22.21 14.52
CA THR A 216 -15.31 21.86 13.22
C THR A 216 -16.84 21.74 13.29
N SER A 217 -17.42 21.39 14.47
CA SER A 217 -18.86 21.20 14.63
C SER A 217 -19.63 22.52 14.53
N SER A 218 -19.06 23.60 15.04
CA SER A 218 -19.64 24.94 14.90
C SER A 218 -19.65 25.41 13.46
N VAL A 219 -18.59 25.16 12.71
CA VAL A 219 -18.50 25.47 11.27
C VAL A 219 -19.47 24.62 10.47
N GLU A 220 -19.55 23.33 10.74
CA GLU A 220 -20.50 22.43 10.10
C GLU A 220 -21.95 22.92 10.28
N SER A 221 -22.34 23.25 11.52
CA SER A 221 -23.66 23.72 11.83
C SER A 221 -23.96 25.07 11.15
N ALA A 222 -22.99 25.98 11.04
CA ALA A 222 -23.15 27.26 10.39
C ALA A 222 -23.28 27.15 8.86
N LEU A 223 -22.64 26.15 8.26
CA LEU A 223 -22.68 25.91 6.81
C LEU A 223 -23.79 24.95 6.37
N GLN A 224 -24.55 24.35 7.30
CA GLN A 224 -25.56 23.33 6.99
C GLN A 224 -26.66 23.85 6.04
N ASP A 225 -27.07 25.08 6.19
CA ASP A 225 -28.13 25.71 5.39
C ASP A 225 -27.57 26.65 4.30
N ALA A 226 -26.28 26.61 4.02
CA ALA A 226 -25.64 27.47 3.04
C ALA A 226 -26.00 27.04 1.61
N GLU A 227 -26.50 27.99 0.81
CA GLU A 227 -26.88 27.73 -0.58
C GLU A 227 -25.64 27.42 -1.46
N GLY A 228 -25.82 26.55 -2.47
CA GLY A 228 -24.81 26.21 -3.44
C GLY A 228 -23.66 25.33 -2.89
N MET A 229 -23.84 24.73 -1.72
CA MET A 229 -22.86 23.81 -1.17
C MET A 229 -22.85 22.48 -1.95
N LEU A 230 -21.69 22.09 -2.49
CA LEU A 230 -21.48 20.80 -3.17
C LEU A 230 -20.94 19.76 -2.22
N LEU A 231 -20.00 20.16 -1.35
CA LEU A 231 -19.37 19.29 -0.37
C LEU A 231 -18.95 20.13 0.83
N ASN A 232 -19.22 19.63 2.00
CA ASN A 232 -18.65 20.14 3.24
C ASN A 232 -18.24 18.96 4.10
N CYS A 233 -17.01 18.97 4.58
CA CYS A 233 -16.50 17.89 5.39
C CYS A 233 -15.30 18.31 6.23
N ASP A 234 -15.08 17.60 7.31
CA ASP A 234 -13.88 17.72 8.09
C ASP A 234 -12.68 16.99 7.45
N ARG A 235 -11.50 17.26 7.95
CA ARG A 235 -10.26 16.64 7.49
C ARG A 235 -10.26 15.11 7.63
N SER A 236 -11.08 14.54 8.53
CA SER A 236 -11.14 13.09 8.73
C SER A 236 -11.81 12.38 7.55
N VAL A 237 -12.78 13.04 6.90
CA VAL A 237 -13.40 12.54 5.67
C VAL A 237 -12.40 12.53 4.52
N ILE A 238 -11.58 13.58 4.40
CA ILE A 238 -10.50 13.60 3.39
C ILE A 238 -9.48 12.47 3.66
N LYS A 239 -9.12 12.26 4.92
CA LYS A 239 -8.29 11.11 5.32
C LYS A 239 -8.93 9.78 4.92
N MET A 240 -10.23 9.64 5.10
CA MET A 240 -10.97 8.42 4.73
C MET A 240 -10.94 8.19 3.22
N CYS A 241 -10.88 9.23 2.39
CA CYS A 241 -10.73 9.08 0.95
C CYS A 241 -9.42 8.39 0.54
N TYR A 242 -8.37 8.45 1.38
CA TYR A 242 -7.12 7.73 1.18
C TYR A 242 -7.10 6.31 1.78
N VAL A 243 -8.26 5.81 2.26
CA VAL A 243 -8.36 4.45 2.87
C VAL A 243 -7.94 3.36 1.89
N MET A 244 -8.23 3.50 0.59
CA MET A 244 -7.82 2.50 -0.39
C MET A 244 -6.30 2.38 -0.50
N GLU A 245 -5.59 3.49 -0.52
CA GLU A 245 -4.13 3.52 -0.48
C GLU A 245 -3.58 2.93 0.83
N MET A 246 -4.25 3.21 1.95
CA MET A 246 -3.91 2.65 3.26
C MET A 246 -4.18 1.14 3.34
N ILE A 247 -5.27 0.63 2.73
CA ILE A 247 -5.56 -0.80 2.65
C ILE A 247 -4.48 -1.54 1.86
N VAL A 248 -4.10 -1.01 0.69
CA VAL A 248 -3.02 -1.59 -0.13
C VAL A 248 -1.72 -1.66 0.68
N ALA A 249 -1.38 -0.59 1.38
CA ALA A 249 -0.20 -0.54 2.23
C ALA A 249 -0.29 -1.51 3.42
N ALA A 250 -1.46 -1.67 4.05
CA ALA A 250 -1.69 -2.63 5.13
C ALA A 250 -1.55 -4.08 4.65
N ILE A 251 -2.05 -4.41 3.47
CA ILE A 251 -1.88 -5.74 2.85
C ILE A 251 -0.39 -6.04 2.63
N LEU A 252 0.35 -5.09 2.07
CA LEU A 252 1.80 -5.22 1.87
C LEU A 252 2.55 -5.41 3.20
N LEU A 253 2.08 -4.77 4.28
CA LEU A 253 2.61 -4.93 5.62
C LEU A 253 2.37 -6.33 6.16
N ILE A 254 1.15 -6.84 6.10
CA ILE A 254 0.81 -8.20 6.53
C ILE A 254 1.65 -9.22 5.76
N PHE A 255 1.75 -9.05 4.44
CA PHE A 255 2.58 -9.88 3.59
C PHE A 255 4.05 -9.90 4.04
N SER A 256 4.61 -8.73 4.33
CA SER A 256 5.99 -8.59 4.78
C SER A 256 6.22 -9.25 6.14
N VAL A 257 5.30 -9.09 7.10
CA VAL A 257 5.37 -9.75 8.42
C VAL A 257 5.34 -11.28 8.27
N CYS A 258 4.47 -11.82 7.42
CA CYS A 258 4.42 -13.24 7.13
C CYS A 258 5.73 -13.76 6.52
N LEU A 259 6.32 -13.03 5.57
CA LEU A 259 7.61 -13.38 4.98
C LEU A 259 8.74 -13.38 6.02
N ILE A 260 8.75 -12.45 6.95
CA ILE A 260 9.71 -12.40 8.06
C ILE A 260 9.56 -13.63 8.95
N ILE A 261 8.33 -14.01 9.31
CA ILE A 261 8.06 -15.20 10.13
C ILE A 261 8.58 -16.46 9.41
N ILE A 262 8.29 -16.62 8.13
CA ILE A 262 8.77 -17.74 7.32
C ILE A 262 10.29 -17.75 7.30
N ALA A 263 10.92 -16.62 7.02
CA ALA A 263 12.38 -16.52 6.97
C ALA A 263 13.02 -16.94 8.31
N PHE A 264 12.45 -16.52 9.45
CA PHE A 264 12.96 -16.90 10.76
C PHE A 264 12.73 -18.38 11.11
N ILE A 265 11.59 -18.96 10.71
CA ILE A 265 11.32 -20.39 10.90
C ILE A 265 12.34 -21.21 10.12
N VAL A 266 12.56 -20.90 8.85
CA VAL A 266 13.52 -21.60 7.99
C VAL A 266 14.95 -21.41 8.48
N LEU A 267 15.30 -20.21 8.89
CA LEU A 267 16.62 -19.91 9.46
C LEU A 267 16.88 -20.75 10.72
N ARG A 268 15.95 -20.78 11.66
CA ARG A 268 16.05 -21.60 12.88
C ARG A 268 16.17 -23.08 12.56
N PHE A 269 15.38 -23.57 11.61
CA PHE A 269 15.45 -24.96 11.14
C PHE A 269 16.82 -25.27 10.53
N THR A 270 17.30 -24.40 9.62
CA THR A 270 18.60 -24.58 8.94
C THR A 270 19.76 -24.60 9.94
N ILE A 271 19.77 -23.68 10.91
CA ILE A 271 20.80 -23.67 11.96
C ILE A 271 20.74 -24.97 12.78
N SER A 272 19.55 -25.40 13.20
CA SER A 272 19.37 -26.61 14.00
C SER A 272 19.76 -27.86 13.23
N PHE A 273 19.45 -27.93 11.92
CA PHE A 273 19.81 -29.02 11.04
C PHE A 273 21.34 -29.10 10.83
N THR A 274 21.97 -27.99 10.48
CA THR A 274 23.42 -27.89 10.29
C THR A 274 24.18 -28.35 11.55
N LEU A 275 23.72 -27.88 12.72
CA LEU A 275 24.34 -28.27 13.99
C LEU A 275 24.15 -29.76 14.29
N SER A 276 23.00 -30.33 13.92
CA SER A 276 22.74 -31.78 14.12
C SER A 276 23.60 -32.61 13.18
N ASP A 277 23.85 -32.18 11.97
CA ASP A 277 24.73 -32.82 11.00
C ASP A 277 26.22 -32.79 11.45
N GLU A 278 26.60 -31.73 12.19
CA GLU A 278 27.95 -31.54 12.71
C GLU A 278 28.18 -32.15 14.11
N LEU A 279 27.18 -32.84 14.69
CA LEU A 279 27.28 -33.38 16.06
C LEU A 279 28.49 -34.32 16.21
N ARG A 280 28.83 -35.13 15.19
CA ARG A 280 29.99 -36.04 15.21
C ARG A 280 31.31 -35.28 15.31
N GLU A 281 31.46 -34.18 14.57
CA GLU A 281 32.63 -33.31 14.60
C GLU A 281 32.75 -32.60 15.97
N ILE A 282 31.61 -32.18 16.52
CA ILE A 282 31.53 -31.62 17.86
C ILE A 282 31.94 -32.63 18.91
N GLY A 283 31.53 -33.91 18.76
CA GLY A 283 31.94 -35.01 19.62
C GLY A 283 33.47 -35.24 19.62
N VAL A 284 34.08 -35.26 18.43
CA VAL A 284 35.53 -35.35 18.27
C VAL A 284 36.25 -34.17 18.95
N MET A 285 35.77 -32.93 18.72
CA MET A 285 36.36 -31.75 19.37
C MET A 285 36.29 -31.84 20.89
N LYS A 286 35.18 -32.35 21.45
CA LYS A 286 35.05 -32.57 22.89
C LYS A 286 35.97 -33.66 23.40
N ALA A 287 36.14 -34.78 22.64
CA ALA A 287 37.01 -35.87 23.01
C ALA A 287 38.49 -35.44 23.06
N ILE A 288 38.90 -34.49 22.24
CA ILE A 288 40.25 -33.89 22.25
C ILE A 288 40.42 -32.84 23.41
N GLY A 289 39.37 -32.63 24.19
CA GLY A 289 39.41 -31.71 25.36
C GLY A 289 39.08 -30.25 25.07
N ILE A 290 38.49 -29.92 23.89
CA ILE A 290 38.05 -28.58 23.63
C ILE A 290 36.78 -28.29 24.45
N SER A 291 36.83 -27.21 25.26
CA SER A 291 35.72 -26.85 26.15
C SER A 291 34.46 -26.44 25.37
N ASP A 292 33.28 -26.74 25.91
CA ASP A 292 31.96 -26.40 25.34
C ASP A 292 31.83 -24.93 24.99
N ARG A 293 32.42 -24.04 25.78
CA ARG A 293 32.41 -22.58 25.55
C ARG A 293 33.16 -22.23 24.26
N LYS A 294 34.30 -22.83 24.01
CA LYS A 294 35.12 -22.59 22.81
C LYS A 294 34.43 -23.13 21.56
N ILE A 295 33.83 -24.34 21.65
CA ILE A 295 33.06 -24.92 20.54
C ILE A 295 31.86 -24.03 20.20
N ARG A 296 31.07 -23.62 21.18
CA ARG A 296 29.94 -22.69 20.99
C ARG A 296 30.38 -21.36 20.39
N GLY A 297 31.52 -20.82 20.89
CA GLY A 297 32.11 -19.58 20.34
C GLY A 297 32.42 -19.69 18.85
N LEU A 298 32.94 -20.84 18.39
CA LEU A 298 33.24 -21.09 16.97
C LEU A 298 31.98 -20.96 16.09
N TYR A 299 30.89 -21.61 16.52
CA TYR A 299 29.62 -21.52 15.80
C TYR A 299 29.00 -20.12 15.87
N THR A 300 29.06 -19.47 17.03
CA THR A 300 28.55 -18.09 17.18
C THR A 300 29.29 -17.11 16.26
N VAL A 301 30.62 -17.21 16.16
CA VAL A 301 31.42 -16.39 15.23
C VAL A 301 31.05 -16.66 13.78
N LYS A 302 30.78 -17.91 13.39
CA LYS A 302 30.32 -18.28 12.05
C LYS A 302 29.01 -17.59 11.71
N TYR A 303 28.00 -17.74 12.56
CA TYR A 303 26.69 -17.12 12.34
C TYR A 303 26.72 -15.59 12.46
N PHE A 304 27.58 -15.05 13.32
CA PHE A 304 27.82 -13.60 13.37
C PHE A 304 28.38 -13.08 12.04
N ALA A 305 29.41 -13.71 11.48
CA ALA A 305 29.98 -13.29 10.19
C ALA A 305 28.95 -13.37 9.06
N LEU A 306 28.14 -14.43 9.01
CA LEU A 306 27.07 -14.57 8.03
C LEU A 306 25.96 -13.52 8.25
N SER A 307 25.62 -13.21 9.50
CA SER A 307 24.60 -12.21 9.79
C SER A 307 25.03 -10.79 9.45
N VAL A 308 26.29 -10.44 9.65
CA VAL A 308 26.84 -9.12 9.25
C VAL A 308 26.78 -8.98 7.72
N ILE A 309 27.27 -9.98 6.97
CA ILE A 309 27.22 -9.95 5.51
C ILE A 309 25.76 -9.88 5.04
N GLY A 310 24.88 -10.73 5.61
CA GLY A 310 23.47 -10.76 5.27
C GLY A 310 22.72 -9.46 5.60
N ALA A 311 23.04 -8.84 6.72
CA ALA A 311 22.44 -7.56 7.12
C ALA A 311 22.85 -6.41 6.20
N VAL A 312 24.14 -6.32 5.85
CA VAL A 312 24.66 -5.26 4.94
C VAL A 312 24.08 -5.44 3.54
N THR A 313 24.06 -6.65 3.01
CA THR A 313 23.46 -6.92 1.70
C THR A 313 21.94 -6.74 1.72
N GLY A 314 21.26 -7.19 2.78
CA GLY A 314 19.83 -6.98 2.98
C GLY A 314 19.45 -5.51 3.09
N PHE A 315 20.25 -4.70 3.78
CA PHE A 315 20.10 -3.25 3.81
C PHE A 315 20.20 -2.63 2.40
N ALA A 316 21.20 -3.04 1.63
CA ALA A 316 21.36 -2.54 0.26
C ALA A 316 20.15 -2.89 -0.63
N PHE A 317 19.59 -4.10 -0.50
CA PHE A 317 18.39 -4.52 -1.22
C PHE A 317 17.10 -3.90 -0.69
N SER A 318 17.04 -3.50 0.57
CA SER A 318 15.84 -2.91 1.16
C SER A 318 15.46 -1.57 0.53
N ILE A 319 16.43 -0.79 0.06
CA ILE A 319 16.19 0.52 -0.55
C ILE A 319 15.41 0.41 -1.87
N PRO A 320 15.90 -0.32 -2.90
CA PRO A 320 15.16 -0.45 -4.16
C PRO A 320 13.86 -1.23 -4.00
N PHE A 321 13.83 -2.24 -3.13
CA PHE A 321 12.63 -3.03 -2.90
C PHE A 321 11.55 -2.22 -2.17
N GLY A 322 11.91 -1.40 -1.19
CA GLY A 322 11.00 -0.49 -0.51
C GLY A 322 10.39 0.55 -1.45
N LYS A 323 11.22 1.15 -2.33
CA LYS A 323 10.72 2.05 -3.37
C LYS A 323 9.72 1.36 -4.30
N LEU A 324 10.02 0.15 -4.76
CA LEU A 324 9.13 -0.62 -5.62
C LEU A 324 7.77 -0.91 -4.96
N MET A 325 7.77 -1.24 -3.67
CA MET A 325 6.55 -1.51 -2.91
C MET A 325 5.68 -0.27 -2.70
N LEU A 326 6.30 0.88 -2.43
CA LEU A 326 5.60 2.13 -2.17
C LEU A 326 5.29 2.95 -3.42
N ASN A 327 5.75 2.52 -4.60
CA ASN A 327 5.62 3.32 -5.82
C ASN A 327 4.17 3.66 -6.15
N ILE A 328 3.27 2.68 -6.04
CA ILE A 328 1.84 2.86 -6.32
C ILE A 328 1.21 3.92 -5.39
N VAL A 329 1.55 3.86 -4.11
CA VAL A 329 1.05 4.82 -3.12
C VAL A 329 1.71 6.18 -3.29
N SER A 330 3.01 6.19 -3.61
CA SER A 330 3.78 7.43 -3.80
C SER A 330 3.43 8.23 -5.05
N GLU A 331 2.73 7.64 -6.02
CA GLU A 331 2.21 8.37 -7.18
C GLU A 331 1.05 9.31 -6.82
N LYS A 332 0.29 8.99 -5.77
CA LYS A 332 -0.93 9.70 -5.39
C LYS A 332 -0.77 10.60 -4.17
N MET A 333 0.12 10.24 -3.25
CA MET A 333 0.36 11.00 -2.03
C MET A 333 1.85 11.18 -1.76
N MET A 334 2.18 12.22 -1.01
CA MET A 334 3.55 12.47 -0.58
C MET A 334 3.85 11.64 0.67
N LEU A 335 4.77 10.71 0.54
CA LEU A 335 5.22 9.88 1.66
C LEU A 335 6.32 10.62 2.42
N GLY A 336 6.17 10.76 3.72
CA GLY A 336 7.17 11.43 4.56
C GLY A 336 8.53 10.74 4.48
N SER A 337 9.60 11.52 4.28
CA SER A 337 10.98 11.00 4.16
C SER A 337 11.68 10.74 5.51
N GLY A 338 10.98 10.90 6.64
CA GLY A 338 11.59 11.28 7.92
C GLY A 338 12.54 10.29 8.58
N MET A 339 12.42 8.97 8.41
CA MET A 339 13.25 8.02 9.18
C MET A 339 13.71 6.77 8.41
N GLY A 340 13.50 6.68 7.10
CA GLY A 340 13.68 5.45 6.33
C GLY A 340 15.05 4.79 6.49
N ILE A 341 16.13 5.54 6.44
CA ILE A 341 17.50 4.99 6.57
C ILE A 341 17.77 4.51 7.99
N LEU A 342 17.39 5.29 9.00
CA LEU A 342 17.59 4.94 10.41
C LEU A 342 16.77 3.69 10.78
N THR A 343 15.52 3.65 10.38
CA THR A 343 14.61 2.50 10.57
C THR A 343 15.18 1.24 9.93
N ASN A 344 15.71 1.34 8.70
CA ASN A 344 16.33 0.23 7.99
C ASN A 344 17.57 -0.29 8.73
N ILE A 345 18.42 0.60 9.27
CA ILE A 345 19.59 0.22 10.05
C ILE A 345 19.16 -0.50 11.33
N ILE A 346 18.21 0.05 12.08
CA ILE A 346 17.69 -0.55 13.33
C ILE A 346 17.13 -1.95 13.02
N SER A 347 16.36 -2.10 11.95
CA SER A 347 15.78 -3.36 11.52
C SER A 347 16.85 -4.40 11.19
N CYS A 348 17.90 -4.02 10.47
CA CYS A 348 19.01 -4.92 10.15
C CYS A 348 19.79 -5.36 11.41
N VAL A 349 20.00 -4.45 12.34
CA VAL A 349 20.63 -4.77 13.64
C VAL A 349 19.74 -5.73 14.45
N LEU A 350 18.43 -5.52 14.43
CA LEU A 350 17.49 -6.40 15.11
C LEU A 350 17.52 -7.83 14.53
N VAL A 351 17.50 -7.96 13.19
CA VAL A 351 17.65 -9.28 12.52
C VAL A 351 18.96 -9.95 12.93
N MET A 352 20.06 -9.20 12.94
CA MET A 352 21.36 -9.74 13.38
C MET A 352 21.29 -10.24 14.83
N ALA A 353 20.67 -9.50 15.73
CA ALA A 353 20.47 -9.92 17.12
C ALA A 353 19.62 -11.19 17.23
N ILE A 354 18.54 -11.31 16.45
CA ILE A 354 17.68 -12.50 16.40
C ILE A 354 18.45 -13.73 15.88
N VAL A 355 19.23 -13.57 14.81
CA VAL A 355 20.08 -14.66 14.27
C VAL A 355 21.07 -15.16 15.32
N LEU A 356 21.72 -14.24 16.04
CA LEU A 356 22.64 -14.59 17.12
C LEU A 356 21.93 -15.29 18.28
N ALA A 357 20.74 -14.82 18.66
CA ALA A 357 19.93 -15.44 19.72
C ALA A 357 19.53 -16.87 19.32
N PHE A 358 19.13 -17.11 18.05
CA PHE A 358 18.85 -18.44 17.55
C PHE A 358 20.08 -19.33 17.52
N SER A 359 21.21 -18.83 17.05
CA SER A 359 22.48 -19.54 17.05
C SER A 359 22.86 -19.95 18.47
N TYR A 360 22.79 -19.03 19.41
CA TYR A 360 23.08 -19.28 20.83
C TYR A 360 22.09 -20.31 21.42
N SER A 361 20.81 -20.21 21.12
CA SER A 361 19.80 -21.17 21.59
C SER A 361 20.03 -22.57 21.01
N CYS A 362 20.30 -22.70 19.71
CA CYS A 362 20.58 -23.97 19.06
C CYS A 362 21.87 -24.63 19.60
N THR A 363 22.91 -23.83 19.86
CA THR A 363 24.19 -24.33 20.39
C THR A 363 24.09 -24.82 21.85
N ARG A 364 22.98 -24.55 22.60
CA ARG A 364 22.74 -25.17 23.91
C ARG A 364 22.71 -26.69 23.85
N LYS A 365 22.31 -27.30 22.73
CA LYS A 365 22.33 -28.76 22.51
C LYS A 365 23.74 -29.31 22.61
N VAL A 366 24.77 -28.56 22.18
CA VAL A 366 26.17 -28.93 22.31
C VAL A 366 26.55 -29.21 23.75
N LYS A 367 26.07 -28.41 24.72
CA LYS A 367 26.35 -28.62 26.16
C LYS A 367 25.75 -29.93 26.70
N LYS A 368 24.60 -30.36 26.15
CA LYS A 368 23.86 -31.53 26.64
C LYS A 368 24.38 -32.87 26.09
N SER A 369 25.13 -32.87 24.99
CA SER A 369 25.67 -34.10 24.37
C SER A 369 27.00 -34.49 25.03
N SER A 370 27.12 -35.74 25.48
CA SER A 370 28.43 -36.30 25.89
C SER A 370 29.31 -36.53 24.64
N PRO A 371 30.66 -36.51 24.78
CA PRO A 371 31.56 -36.83 23.65
C PRO A 371 31.22 -38.17 23.00
N LEU A 372 30.93 -39.16 23.84
CA LEU A 372 30.64 -40.55 23.41
C LEU A 372 29.31 -40.60 22.62
N ASP A 373 28.26 -39.95 23.12
CA ASP A 373 26.96 -39.90 22.47
C ASP A 373 27.02 -39.13 21.14
N ALA A 374 27.80 -38.06 21.10
CA ALA A 374 27.97 -37.26 19.89
C ALA A 374 28.72 -38.04 18.79
N ILE A 375 29.75 -38.83 19.14
CA ILE A 375 30.48 -39.68 18.21
C ILE A 375 29.62 -40.89 17.77
N ARG A 376 28.83 -41.46 18.70
CA ARG A 376 27.94 -42.60 18.47
C ARG A 376 26.61 -42.22 17.81
N SER A 377 26.19 -40.98 17.82
CA SER A 377 24.84 -40.53 17.40
C SER A 377 24.47 -40.82 15.96
N GLY A 378 25.33 -41.48 15.19
CA GLY A 378 25.04 -42.05 13.88
C GLY A 378 24.76 -43.55 13.84
N GLN A 379 25.12 -44.33 14.89
CA GLN A 379 25.16 -45.80 14.79
C GLN A 379 24.68 -46.56 16.04
N THR A 380 24.08 -45.89 17.03
CA THR A 380 23.61 -46.61 18.22
C THR A 380 22.33 -47.38 17.99
N GLY A 381 22.28 -48.62 18.51
CA GLY A 381 21.19 -49.58 18.49
C GLY A 381 19.83 -49.16 19.07
N GLU A 382 19.64 -47.88 19.37
CA GLU A 382 18.31 -47.29 19.67
C GLU A 382 17.35 -47.33 18.46
N ARG A 383 17.82 -47.63 17.25
CA ARG A 383 16.95 -47.93 16.10
C ARG A 383 15.95 -49.06 16.38
N PHE A 384 16.31 -49.99 17.25
CA PHE A 384 15.44 -51.12 17.65
C PHE A 384 14.31 -50.75 18.61
N LYS A 385 14.35 -49.59 19.29
CA LYS A 385 13.27 -49.13 20.19
C LYS A 385 12.21 -48.28 19.51
N LYS A 386 12.48 -47.69 18.35
CA LYS A 386 11.46 -46.96 17.57
C LYS A 386 10.64 -47.95 16.75
N LYS A 387 9.40 -48.25 17.20
CA LYS A 387 8.44 -48.98 16.37
C LYS A 387 8.21 -48.21 15.09
N SER A 388 8.52 -48.85 13.95
CA SER A 388 8.19 -48.31 12.65
C SER A 388 6.67 -48.14 12.54
N PRO A 389 6.12 -46.98 12.21
CA PRO A 389 4.67 -46.79 12.06
C PRO A 389 4.11 -47.56 10.85
N LEU A 390 4.96 -47.89 9.88
CA LEU A 390 4.60 -48.69 8.71
C LEU A 390 5.32 -50.03 8.72
N HIS A 391 4.61 -51.09 8.30
CA HIS A 391 5.16 -52.45 8.19
C HIS A 391 5.37 -52.79 6.72
N LEU A 392 6.62 -53.12 6.33
CA LEU A 392 6.98 -53.43 4.95
C LEU A 392 6.17 -54.58 4.37
N SER A 393 5.90 -55.60 5.20
CA SER A 393 5.15 -56.80 4.80
C SER A 393 3.69 -56.56 4.44
N LYS A 394 3.12 -55.44 4.84
CA LYS A 394 1.71 -55.05 4.59
C LYS A 394 1.58 -53.89 3.60
N SER A 395 2.71 -53.39 3.07
CA SER A 395 2.73 -52.21 2.19
C SER A 395 2.79 -52.64 0.72
N ARG A 396 1.96 -52.00 -0.12
CA ARG A 396 1.98 -52.12 -1.57
C ARG A 396 2.84 -51.03 -2.25
N LEU A 397 3.55 -50.21 -1.45
CA LEU A 397 4.39 -49.11 -1.94
C LEU A 397 5.73 -49.64 -2.48
N SER A 398 6.31 -48.93 -3.43
CA SER A 398 7.67 -49.21 -3.87
C SER A 398 8.65 -49.05 -2.71
N PRO A 399 9.80 -49.80 -2.69
CA PRO A 399 10.76 -49.73 -1.59
C PRO A 399 11.24 -48.31 -1.29
N CYS A 400 11.45 -47.48 -2.32
CA CYS A 400 11.88 -46.11 -2.18
C CYS A 400 10.79 -45.24 -1.52
N SER A 401 9.54 -45.36 -1.99
CA SER A 401 8.39 -44.60 -1.44
C SER A 401 8.08 -45.03 -0.01
N PHE A 402 8.19 -46.34 0.28
CA PHE A 402 8.03 -46.89 1.64
C PHE A 402 9.06 -46.29 2.60
N THR A 403 10.34 -46.32 2.22
CA THR A 403 11.43 -45.83 3.05
C THR A 403 11.28 -44.30 3.30
N ALA A 404 10.96 -43.54 2.27
CA ALA A 404 10.73 -42.09 2.40
C ALA A 404 9.55 -41.76 3.33
N LEU A 405 8.41 -42.43 3.13
CA LEU A 405 7.21 -42.20 3.95
C LEU A 405 7.42 -42.64 5.40
N ASN A 406 8.11 -43.79 5.59
CA ASN A 406 8.45 -44.29 6.92
C ASN A 406 9.42 -43.36 7.67
N ASP A 407 10.41 -42.75 6.99
CA ASP A 407 11.31 -41.77 7.61
C ASP A 407 10.59 -40.49 8.05
N VAL A 408 9.67 -39.99 7.24
CA VAL A 408 8.81 -38.84 7.59
C VAL A 408 7.94 -39.17 8.80
N LEU A 409 7.22 -40.30 8.79
CA LEU A 409 6.31 -40.71 9.87
C LEU A 409 7.02 -41.08 11.17
N SER A 410 8.21 -41.66 11.09
CA SER A 410 9.02 -42.03 12.26
C SER A 410 9.73 -40.83 12.91
N SER A 411 9.86 -39.72 12.21
CA SER A 411 10.54 -38.54 12.73
C SER A 411 9.72 -37.25 12.55
N PRO A 412 8.43 -37.18 13.04
CA PRO A 412 7.52 -36.07 12.76
C PRO A 412 8.06 -34.73 13.24
N LYS A 413 8.76 -34.66 14.35
CA LYS A 413 9.38 -33.43 14.87
C LYS A 413 10.45 -32.85 13.94
N ARG A 414 11.12 -33.68 13.14
CA ARG A 414 12.14 -33.26 12.18
C ARG A 414 11.50 -32.60 10.96
N PHE A 415 10.39 -33.16 10.50
CA PHE A 415 9.69 -32.68 9.30
C PHE A 415 8.61 -31.64 9.62
N ALA A 416 8.16 -31.53 10.88
CA ALA A 416 7.12 -30.58 11.30
C ALA A 416 7.47 -29.12 10.95
N ALA A 417 8.74 -28.72 11.10
CA ALA A 417 9.17 -27.39 10.75
C ALA A 417 9.08 -27.11 9.23
N LEU A 418 9.43 -28.11 8.40
CA LEU A 418 9.29 -28.03 6.95
C LEU A 418 7.81 -27.97 6.55
N ILE A 419 6.98 -28.85 7.10
CA ILE A 419 5.54 -28.87 6.83
C ILE A 419 4.91 -27.55 7.26
N ALA A 420 5.25 -27.03 8.44
CA ALA A 420 4.77 -25.73 8.92
C ALA A 420 5.19 -24.59 7.99
N THR A 421 6.43 -24.61 7.48
CA THR A 421 6.91 -23.59 6.55
C THR A 421 6.10 -23.61 5.24
N PHE A 422 5.91 -24.79 4.65
CA PHE A 422 5.10 -24.93 3.44
C PHE A 422 3.64 -24.54 3.66
N ALA A 423 3.05 -24.96 4.79
CA ALA A 423 1.68 -24.61 5.15
C ALA A 423 1.50 -23.08 5.29
N ILE A 424 2.41 -22.43 6.02
CA ILE A 424 2.37 -20.95 6.20
C ILE A 424 2.58 -20.25 4.86
N SER A 425 3.53 -20.72 4.03
CA SER A 425 3.76 -20.14 2.70
C SER A 425 2.54 -20.29 1.79
N LEU A 426 1.87 -21.44 1.82
CA LEU A 426 0.64 -21.68 1.06
C LEU A 426 -0.51 -20.81 1.56
N CYS A 427 -0.72 -20.74 2.88
CA CYS A 427 -1.70 -19.84 3.47
C CYS A 427 -1.49 -18.39 3.04
N LEU A 428 -0.24 -17.94 3.01
CA LEU A 428 0.09 -16.58 2.61
C LEU A 428 -0.26 -16.31 1.14
N VAL A 429 0.10 -17.23 0.24
CA VAL A 429 -0.25 -17.11 -1.18
C VAL A 429 -1.78 -17.12 -1.37
N LEU A 430 -2.48 -18.01 -0.67
CA LEU A 430 -3.95 -18.07 -0.71
C LEU A 430 -4.58 -16.80 -0.14
N THR A 431 -4.07 -16.27 0.97
CA THR A 431 -4.59 -15.02 1.55
C THR A 431 -4.45 -13.88 0.54
N LEU A 432 -3.30 -13.74 -0.13
CA LEU A 432 -3.11 -12.71 -1.15
C LEU A 432 -4.06 -12.90 -2.34
N ALA A 433 -4.20 -14.14 -2.83
CA ALA A 433 -5.10 -14.44 -3.94
C ALA A 433 -6.56 -14.11 -3.58
N VAL A 434 -7.01 -14.54 -2.38
CA VAL A 434 -8.37 -14.24 -1.88
C VAL A 434 -8.56 -12.74 -1.67
N THR A 435 -7.56 -12.03 -1.13
CA THR A 435 -7.67 -10.58 -0.95
C THR A 435 -7.77 -9.85 -2.30
N ALA A 436 -6.96 -10.24 -3.28
CA ALA A 436 -7.03 -9.68 -4.63
C ALA A 436 -8.39 -9.95 -5.31
N ASP A 437 -8.91 -11.17 -5.15
CA ASP A 437 -10.22 -11.57 -5.67
C ASP A 437 -11.36 -10.80 -4.97
N THR A 438 -11.27 -10.63 -3.65
CA THR A 438 -12.25 -9.84 -2.88
C THR A 438 -12.26 -8.37 -3.29
N LEU A 439 -11.08 -7.77 -3.52
CA LEU A 439 -10.96 -6.37 -3.97
C LEU A 439 -11.49 -6.16 -5.40
N GLN A 440 -11.52 -7.20 -6.23
CA GLN A 440 -12.06 -7.17 -7.59
C GLN A 440 -13.53 -7.63 -7.65
N SER A 441 -14.08 -8.13 -6.55
CA SER A 441 -15.42 -8.69 -6.52
C SER A 441 -16.46 -7.62 -6.17
N ASP A 442 -17.70 -7.89 -6.59
CA ASP A 442 -18.88 -7.09 -6.22
C ASP A 442 -19.10 -7.00 -4.70
N THR A 443 -18.46 -7.90 -3.93
CA THR A 443 -18.52 -7.90 -2.46
C THR A 443 -17.91 -6.63 -1.85
N LEU A 444 -16.91 -6.04 -2.53
CA LEU A 444 -16.33 -4.77 -2.09
C LEU A 444 -17.35 -3.64 -2.22
N ILE A 445 -18.09 -3.61 -3.31
CA ILE A 445 -19.13 -2.59 -3.57
C ILE A 445 -20.19 -2.66 -2.46
N THR A 446 -20.66 -3.86 -2.13
CA THR A 446 -21.65 -4.05 -1.06
C THR A 446 -21.09 -3.74 0.35
N ALA A 447 -19.78 -3.91 0.57
CA ALA A 447 -19.13 -3.54 1.83
C ALA A 447 -19.09 -2.01 2.05
N PHE A 448 -19.14 -1.21 0.98
CA PHE A 448 -19.28 0.25 1.04
C PHE A 448 -20.75 0.73 1.09
N GLY A 449 -21.70 -0.20 1.31
CA GLY A 449 -23.12 0.13 1.49
C GLY A 449 -23.91 0.24 0.20
N THR A 450 -23.28 0.02 -0.97
CA THR A 450 -23.96 0.05 -2.27
C THR A 450 -24.57 -1.31 -2.62
N THR A 451 -25.79 -1.33 -3.15
CA THR A 451 -26.41 -2.55 -3.64
C THR A 451 -25.79 -3.00 -4.97
N LYS A 452 -25.70 -4.31 -5.14
CA LYS A 452 -25.22 -4.86 -6.39
C LYS A 452 -26.21 -4.56 -7.51
N SER A 453 -25.74 -3.87 -8.54
CA SER A 453 -26.50 -3.52 -9.75
C SER A 453 -25.71 -3.88 -11.00
N ASP A 454 -26.40 -4.18 -12.09
CA ASP A 454 -25.77 -4.49 -13.38
C ASP A 454 -25.21 -3.24 -14.06
N LEU A 455 -25.80 -2.09 -13.78
CA LEU A 455 -25.37 -0.80 -14.31
C LEU A 455 -25.42 0.27 -13.21
N TYR A 456 -24.35 1.04 -13.10
CA TYR A 456 -24.27 2.22 -12.23
C TYR A 456 -24.08 3.44 -13.11
N PHE A 457 -24.87 4.46 -12.87
CA PHE A 457 -24.64 5.76 -13.47
C PHE A 457 -24.92 6.87 -12.46
N ALA A 458 -24.15 7.94 -12.58
CA ALA A 458 -24.33 9.13 -11.78
C ALA A 458 -24.62 10.31 -12.71
N ASN A 459 -25.70 11.03 -12.43
CA ASN A 459 -25.98 12.30 -13.06
C ASN A 459 -26.10 13.36 -11.98
N THR A 460 -25.00 14.04 -11.70
CA THR A 460 -24.88 15.02 -10.62
C THR A 460 -25.88 16.17 -10.80
N ALA A 461 -26.12 16.63 -12.02
CA ALA A 461 -27.07 17.73 -12.29
C ALA A 461 -28.51 17.34 -11.93
N LYS A 462 -28.97 16.16 -12.38
CA LYS A 462 -30.30 15.65 -12.04
C LYS A 462 -30.42 15.31 -10.55
N PHE A 463 -29.36 14.81 -9.95
CA PHE A 463 -29.34 14.54 -8.51
C PHE A 463 -29.50 15.83 -7.70
N MET A 464 -28.78 16.88 -8.06
CA MET A 464 -28.90 18.19 -7.40
C MET A 464 -30.28 18.82 -7.59
N GLU A 465 -30.91 18.65 -8.75
CA GLU A 465 -32.30 19.04 -8.99
C GLU A 465 -33.28 18.33 -8.04
N CYS A 466 -33.00 17.05 -7.74
CA CYS A 466 -33.79 16.25 -6.81
C CYS A 466 -33.54 16.59 -5.34
N MET A 467 -32.47 17.27 -4.99
CA MET A 467 -32.15 17.72 -3.61
C MET A 467 -32.90 19.03 -3.23
N SER A 468 -33.59 19.68 -4.18
CA SER A 468 -34.42 20.86 -3.92
C SER A 468 -35.79 20.53 -3.29
N GLU A 469 -36.61 21.52 -2.99
CA GLU A 469 -37.98 21.36 -2.47
C GLU A 469 -38.76 20.31 -3.29
N ASN A 470 -39.43 19.39 -2.61
CA ASN A 470 -40.12 18.19 -3.14
C ASN A 470 -39.20 17.13 -3.76
N GLY A 471 -37.93 17.03 -3.31
CA GLY A 471 -36.90 16.15 -3.86
C GLY A 471 -37.32 14.70 -3.93
N ARG A 472 -38.04 14.17 -2.94
CA ARG A 472 -38.49 12.76 -2.93
C ARG A 472 -39.45 12.44 -4.08
N GLU A 473 -40.39 13.36 -4.40
CA GLU A 473 -41.35 13.18 -5.49
C GLU A 473 -40.62 13.27 -6.87
N LYS A 474 -39.73 14.24 -7.00
CA LYS A 474 -38.89 14.40 -8.21
C LYS A 474 -38.01 13.17 -8.43
N LEU A 475 -37.44 12.62 -7.37
CA LEU A 475 -36.60 11.42 -7.44
C LEU A 475 -37.41 10.19 -7.90
N ILE A 476 -38.60 9.99 -7.36
CA ILE A 476 -39.50 8.89 -7.77
C ILE A 476 -39.89 9.02 -9.25
N ASN A 477 -40.21 10.24 -9.69
CA ASN A 477 -40.54 10.50 -11.09
C ASN A 477 -39.34 10.27 -12.03
N LEU A 478 -38.13 10.69 -11.62
CA LEU A 478 -36.89 10.44 -12.36
C LEU A 478 -36.59 8.95 -12.50
N LEU A 479 -36.81 8.17 -11.44
CA LEU A 479 -36.60 6.71 -11.49
C LEU A 479 -37.60 6.07 -12.45
N ALA A 480 -38.88 6.44 -12.39
CA ALA A 480 -39.91 5.93 -13.29
C ALA A 480 -39.61 6.27 -14.76
N GLU A 481 -39.26 7.53 -15.03
CA GLU A 481 -38.87 7.98 -16.38
C GLU A 481 -37.67 7.20 -16.91
N THR A 482 -36.68 6.95 -16.04
CA THR A 482 -35.46 6.19 -16.41
C THR A 482 -35.81 4.72 -16.71
N GLU A 483 -36.67 4.07 -15.91
CA GLU A 483 -37.16 2.72 -16.14
C GLU A 483 -37.93 2.60 -17.46
N ASP A 484 -38.78 3.59 -17.76
CA ASP A 484 -39.54 3.64 -19.03
C ASP A 484 -38.59 3.77 -20.23
N ILE A 485 -37.62 4.71 -20.18
CA ILE A 485 -36.63 4.87 -21.27
C ILE A 485 -35.81 3.60 -21.47
N LEU A 486 -35.38 2.94 -20.42
CA LEU A 486 -34.62 1.69 -20.53
C LEU A 486 -35.49 0.54 -21.13
N SER A 487 -36.74 0.48 -20.69
CA SER A 487 -37.71 -0.53 -21.19
C SER A 487 -38.03 -0.32 -22.70
N GLU A 488 -38.20 0.92 -23.12
CA GLU A 488 -38.43 1.26 -24.55
C GLU A 488 -37.22 0.89 -25.44
N ASN A 489 -36.03 0.93 -24.88
CA ASN A 489 -34.79 0.53 -25.57
C ASN A 489 -34.47 -0.97 -25.42
N GLY A 490 -35.41 -1.78 -24.93
CA GLY A 490 -35.27 -3.23 -24.83
C GLY A 490 -34.47 -3.72 -23.62
N MET A 491 -34.27 -2.86 -22.64
CA MET A 491 -33.58 -3.15 -21.37
C MET A 491 -34.52 -2.97 -20.18
N PRO A 492 -35.49 -3.87 -19.94
CA PRO A 492 -36.37 -3.78 -18.80
C PRO A 492 -35.56 -3.89 -17.51
N SER A 493 -35.57 -2.85 -16.71
CA SER A 493 -34.75 -2.73 -15.50
C SER A 493 -35.56 -2.17 -14.34
N LYS A 494 -35.07 -2.40 -13.12
CA LYS A 494 -35.52 -1.72 -11.91
C LYS A 494 -34.42 -0.79 -11.47
N CYS A 495 -34.76 0.49 -11.34
CA CYS A 495 -33.86 1.51 -10.85
C CYS A 495 -34.02 1.74 -9.35
N HIS A 496 -32.93 2.02 -8.68
CA HIS A 496 -32.92 2.46 -7.29
C HIS A 496 -31.83 3.52 -7.11
N VAL A 497 -32.01 4.40 -6.14
CA VAL A 497 -31.04 5.42 -5.79
C VAL A 497 -30.45 5.10 -4.43
N GLU A 498 -29.16 5.21 -4.31
CA GLU A 498 -28.42 5.20 -3.08
C GLU A 498 -27.87 6.60 -2.82
N VAL A 499 -28.11 7.12 -1.62
CA VAL A 499 -27.74 8.48 -1.18
C VAL A 499 -26.71 8.37 -0.07
#